data_57608b84f0b57f119170037e79c420c1
#
_entry.id   57608b84f0b57f119170037e79c420c1
#
_cell.length_a   1.000
_cell.length_b   1.000
_cell.length_c   1.000
_cell.angle_alpha   90.00
_cell.angle_beta   90.00
_cell.angle_gamma   90.00
#
_symmetry.space_group_name_H-M   'P 1'
#
loop_
_entity.id
_entity.type
_entity.pdbx_description
1 polymer ?
#
loop_
_entity_poly.entity_id
_entity_poly.type
_entity_poly.pdbx_seq_one_letter_code
_entity_poly.pdbx_strand_id
1 'polypeptide(L)'
;MLCEFSLRSFLKGSAAAAAALACPLCPADAAPSPSENGLFSPVTPLRPTQYGPVQGRAQEDGTLCWYGIPYGAAPTGEDRWTSPREPARWRTVRDCTTPAPAAYQYTSFPLGTEDCLTLDIYSVPEAKKRPVLVYLHGSAFSGSPQELPGSALVRDTGCVFVALSYRLGLFGWNCLPALTTGSDAAGNFALLDILRALDWVKENIHHFGGDGASITLCGFSDGGRMAAALAASPLSRGRFQRAVALSGGWSLADPDASSRQLAERFAPLAVEDGLFPDPASAAGWLLTPGADVREWLCGLEPARIAALGAPSILYADEALLPRDARSTVPLLLLSSATEFSGLVRDDLRPVSGPARAYAVRYGSALCRWSSTEAVAEALGGSAPVWLGLIDYGGADSRTVLPGLGSFHGILLALLSGESSFSRCADLSSEGAQALSSRLKQSLADFMTSGTPGWAEWTPQSRTVLRLDADSTACFSSLSAYPDTRESIRAAMAADASLSDAEKETVEHLYLSGFYF
;
A
#
# COMPACT_ATOMS: atom_id res chain seq x y z
N MET A 1 8.63 -20.09 -29.03
CA MET A 1 9.74 -20.24 -28.09
C MET A 1 10.21 -18.86 -27.60
N LEU A 2 9.28 -17.93 -27.30
CA LEU A 2 9.56 -16.54 -26.89
C LEU A 2 8.62 -16.05 -25.77
N CYS A 3 7.92 -16.94 -25.05
CA CYS A 3 6.94 -16.56 -24.03
C CYS A 3 7.27 -17.00 -22.59
N GLU A 4 8.33 -17.78 -22.37
CA GLU A 4 8.59 -18.38 -21.05
C GLU A 4 9.47 -17.57 -20.09
N PHE A 5 10.08 -16.46 -20.54
CA PHE A 5 11.04 -15.73 -19.72
C PHE A 5 10.46 -14.54 -18.93
N SER A 6 9.27 -14.06 -19.26
CA SER A 6 8.74 -12.78 -18.75
C SER A 6 8.31 -12.83 -17.25
N LEU A 7 7.67 -13.92 -16.82
CA LEU A 7 7.05 -13.97 -15.48
C LEU A 7 8.04 -14.33 -14.35
N ARG A 8 9.02 -15.20 -14.64
CA ARG A 8 10.07 -15.57 -13.66
C ARG A 8 11.03 -14.42 -13.35
N SER A 9 11.28 -13.55 -14.33
CA SER A 9 12.13 -12.37 -14.15
C SER A 9 11.42 -11.26 -13.36
N PHE A 10 10.11 -11.10 -13.55
CA PHE A 10 9.28 -10.17 -12.79
C PHE A 10 9.22 -10.54 -11.30
N LEU A 11 8.99 -11.81 -10.98
CA LEU A 11 8.88 -12.28 -9.60
C LEU A 11 10.19 -12.17 -8.83
N LYS A 12 11.33 -12.42 -9.47
CA LYS A 12 12.65 -12.21 -8.85
C LYS A 12 12.99 -10.72 -8.70
N GLY A 13 12.51 -9.86 -9.60
CA GLY A 13 12.71 -8.42 -9.54
C GLY A 13 11.88 -7.73 -8.46
N SER A 14 10.61 -8.10 -8.32
CA SER A 14 9.70 -7.47 -7.36
C SER A 14 10.03 -7.86 -5.91
N ALA A 15 10.35 -9.13 -5.66
CA ALA A 15 10.79 -9.59 -4.34
C ALA A 15 12.15 -8.98 -3.93
N ALA A 16 13.07 -8.84 -4.89
CA ALA A 16 14.36 -8.21 -4.64
C ALA A 16 14.25 -6.69 -4.44
N ALA A 17 13.31 -6.01 -5.12
CA ALA A 17 13.10 -4.58 -4.94
C ALA A 17 12.47 -4.25 -3.58
N ALA A 18 11.51 -5.04 -3.11
CA ALA A 18 10.94 -4.90 -1.77
C ALA A 18 11.96 -5.23 -0.67
N ALA A 19 12.78 -6.26 -0.86
CA ALA A 19 13.87 -6.60 0.07
C ALA A 19 15.00 -5.56 0.09
N ALA A 20 15.19 -4.79 -0.99
CA ALA A 20 16.24 -3.78 -1.07
C ALA A 20 15.87 -2.44 -0.42
N LEU A 21 14.60 -2.18 -0.21
CA LEU A 21 14.14 -1.05 0.62
C LEU A 21 14.09 -1.41 2.11
N ALA A 22 14.04 -2.69 2.47
CA ALA A 22 14.31 -3.17 3.81
C ALA A 22 15.83 -3.31 3.99
N CYS A 23 16.49 -2.31 4.57
CA CYS A 23 17.93 -2.30 4.83
C CYS A 23 18.36 -3.55 5.62
N PRO A 24 19.20 -4.47 5.08
CA PRO A 24 19.51 -5.74 5.72
C PRO A 24 20.68 -5.70 6.73
N LEU A 25 20.93 -4.56 7.39
CA LEU A 25 22.02 -4.42 8.37
C LEU A 25 21.49 -3.80 9.68
N CYS A 26 20.81 -4.60 10.48
CA CYS A 26 20.82 -4.41 11.92
C CYS A 26 20.82 -5.77 12.58
N PRO A 27 21.83 -6.10 13.41
CA PRO A 27 21.70 -7.17 14.37
C PRO A 27 20.57 -6.80 15.35
N ALA A 28 19.81 -7.80 15.75
CA ALA A 28 18.87 -7.67 16.83
C ALA A 28 19.67 -7.43 18.13
N ASP A 29 19.89 -6.16 18.45
CA ASP A 29 20.49 -5.79 19.71
C ASP A 29 19.42 -5.48 20.75
N ALA A 30 19.48 -6.32 21.76
CA ALA A 30 19.10 -6.18 23.16
C ALA A 30 18.05 -5.11 23.48
N ALA A 31 16.93 -5.61 24.03
CA ALA A 31 16.04 -4.81 24.84
C ALA A 31 16.84 -4.02 25.90
N PRO A 32 16.60 -2.72 26.08
CA PRO A 32 17.20 -1.99 27.17
C PRO A 32 16.70 -2.53 28.50
N SER A 33 17.62 -2.79 29.40
CA SER A 33 17.36 -3.15 30.81
C SER A 33 16.50 -2.05 31.45
N PRO A 34 15.55 -2.38 32.32
CA PRO A 34 14.75 -1.38 33.01
C PRO A 34 15.63 -0.59 33.96
N SER A 35 15.79 0.72 33.68
CA SER A 35 16.35 1.65 34.65
C SER A 35 15.32 1.90 35.74
N GLU A 36 15.65 1.51 36.96
CA GLU A 36 14.97 1.90 38.18
C GLU A 36 15.05 3.43 38.33
N ASN A 37 13.95 4.12 38.02
CA ASN A 37 13.65 5.41 38.66
C ASN A 37 12.15 5.69 38.61
N GLY A 38 11.55 5.60 39.76
CA GLY A 38 10.50 6.35 40.42
C GLY A 38 9.19 6.69 39.67
N LEU A 39 8.12 5.98 40.11
CA LEU A 39 6.79 6.57 40.37
C LEU A 39 6.03 7.29 39.23
N PHE A 40 5.84 6.65 38.10
CA PHE A 40 4.60 6.77 37.33
C PHE A 40 4.24 5.38 36.79
N SER A 41 3.23 4.77 37.41
CA SER A 41 2.55 3.63 36.78
C SER A 41 1.97 4.15 35.45
N PRO A 42 2.41 3.70 34.29
CA PRO A 42 1.83 4.16 33.02
C PRO A 42 0.36 3.80 33.08
N VAL A 43 -0.51 4.82 32.96
CA VAL A 43 -1.97 4.63 32.84
C VAL A 43 -2.17 3.86 31.55
N THR A 44 -2.32 2.54 31.66
CA THR A 44 -2.59 1.68 30.50
C THR A 44 -3.98 2.01 30.00
N PRO A 45 -4.12 2.56 28.77
CA PRO A 45 -5.40 3.02 28.27
C PRO A 45 -6.31 1.83 27.95
N LEU A 46 -7.32 1.63 28.79
CA LEU A 46 -8.37 0.64 28.56
C LEU A 46 -9.50 1.29 27.72
N ARG A 47 -9.94 0.62 26.68
CA ARG A 47 -11.05 1.06 25.82
C ARG A 47 -12.03 -0.09 25.57
N PRO A 48 -13.34 0.18 25.59
CA PRO A 48 -14.33 -0.80 25.13
C PRO A 48 -14.34 -0.86 23.61
N THR A 49 -14.71 -2.01 23.07
CA THR A 49 -15.14 -2.18 21.69
C THR A 49 -16.43 -2.98 21.68
N GLN A 50 -17.16 -3.00 20.56
CA GLN A 50 -18.37 -3.83 20.46
C GLN A 50 -18.09 -5.33 20.63
N TYR A 51 -16.82 -5.77 20.51
CA TYR A 51 -16.42 -7.18 20.65
C TYR A 51 -15.85 -7.51 22.03
N GLY A 52 -15.35 -6.53 22.75
CA GLY A 52 -14.80 -6.67 24.10
C GLY A 52 -13.78 -5.57 24.44
N PRO A 53 -13.34 -5.49 25.68
CA PRO A 53 -12.37 -4.47 26.11
C PRO A 53 -10.97 -4.77 25.63
N VAL A 54 -10.23 -3.70 25.26
CA VAL A 54 -8.83 -3.75 24.81
C VAL A 54 -7.96 -2.82 25.64
N GLN A 55 -6.76 -3.28 25.99
CA GLN A 55 -5.78 -2.51 26.74
C GLN A 55 -4.61 -2.15 25.82
N GLY A 56 -4.37 -0.87 25.62
CA GLY A 56 -3.22 -0.33 24.91
C GLY A 56 -2.11 0.12 25.85
N ARG A 57 -1.20 0.91 25.35
CA ARG A 57 -0.10 1.53 26.10
C ARG A 57 0.03 3.01 25.82
N ALA A 58 0.58 3.75 26.79
CA ALA A 58 1.12 5.08 26.56
C ALA A 58 2.54 4.94 26.00
N GLN A 59 2.89 5.79 25.06
CA GLN A 59 4.23 5.89 24.49
C GLN A 59 5.04 6.97 25.20
N GLU A 60 6.36 6.98 25.04
CA GLU A 60 7.25 7.96 25.67
C GLU A 60 6.94 9.41 25.25
N ASP A 61 6.40 9.60 24.05
CA ASP A 61 6.01 10.91 23.51
C ASP A 61 4.62 11.37 23.96
N GLY A 62 3.98 10.65 24.86
CA GLY A 62 2.65 10.94 25.42
C GLY A 62 1.48 10.48 24.54
N THR A 63 1.72 9.90 23.38
CA THR A 63 0.66 9.30 22.56
C THR A 63 0.20 7.98 23.15
N LEU A 64 -1.01 7.58 22.76
CA LEU A 64 -1.60 6.29 23.12
C LEU A 64 -1.65 5.39 21.92
N CYS A 65 -1.35 4.11 22.08
CA CYS A 65 -1.52 3.15 21.01
C CYS A 65 -2.13 1.83 21.47
N TRP A 66 -2.86 1.18 20.56
CA TRP A 66 -3.44 -0.16 20.69
C TRP A 66 -3.09 -0.93 19.42
N TYR A 67 -2.41 -2.05 19.58
CA TYR A 67 -1.95 -2.88 18.48
C TYR A 67 -2.80 -4.14 18.33
N GLY A 68 -2.98 -4.59 17.11
CA GLY A 68 -3.53 -5.90 16.82
C GLY A 68 -4.99 -6.11 17.28
N ILE A 69 -5.81 -5.07 17.24
CA ILE A 69 -7.25 -5.20 17.56
C ILE A 69 -7.93 -5.94 16.41
N PRO A 70 -8.59 -7.09 16.63
CA PRO A 70 -9.28 -7.82 15.58
C PRO A 70 -10.50 -7.06 15.08
N TYR A 71 -10.58 -6.87 13.76
CA TYR A 71 -11.78 -6.38 13.08
C TYR A 71 -12.50 -7.49 12.30
N GLY A 72 -11.84 -8.63 12.09
CA GLY A 72 -12.38 -9.82 11.43
C GLY A 72 -11.93 -11.10 12.12
N ALA A 73 -12.65 -12.20 11.86
CA ALA A 73 -12.24 -13.53 12.21
C ALA A 73 -11.08 -13.98 11.32
N ALA A 74 -10.21 -14.86 11.82
CA ALA A 74 -9.09 -15.40 11.06
C ALA A 74 -9.56 -16.10 9.77
N PRO A 75 -9.13 -15.66 8.56
CA PRO A 75 -9.53 -16.25 7.30
C PRO A 75 -8.66 -17.48 6.96
N THR A 76 -8.79 -18.54 7.74
CA THR A 76 -7.97 -19.76 7.64
C THR A 76 -8.78 -20.96 7.16
N GLY A 77 -8.11 -21.96 6.58
CA GLY A 77 -8.76 -23.20 6.14
C GLY A 77 -9.89 -22.93 5.15
N GLU A 78 -11.10 -23.38 5.42
CA GLU A 78 -12.28 -23.20 4.56
C GLU A 78 -12.68 -21.74 4.38
N ASP A 79 -12.28 -20.85 5.30
CA ASP A 79 -12.54 -19.43 5.27
C ASP A 79 -11.48 -18.63 4.51
N ARG A 80 -10.37 -19.25 4.09
CA ARG A 80 -9.20 -18.57 3.49
C ARG A 80 -9.55 -17.61 2.35
N TRP A 81 -10.44 -17.97 1.47
CA TRP A 81 -10.92 -17.15 0.35
C TRP A 81 -12.43 -16.97 0.42
N THR A 82 -12.88 -16.41 1.53
CA THR A 82 -14.27 -15.97 1.72
C THR A 82 -14.31 -14.51 2.14
N SER A 83 -15.48 -13.90 2.11
CA SER A 83 -15.72 -12.59 2.72
C SER A 83 -15.35 -12.62 4.20
N PRO A 84 -14.71 -11.57 4.73
CA PRO A 84 -14.31 -11.52 6.13
C PRO A 84 -15.54 -11.56 7.05
N ARG A 85 -15.46 -12.39 8.09
CA ARG A 85 -16.50 -12.49 9.11
C ARG A 85 -16.16 -11.63 10.33
N GLU A 86 -17.17 -11.33 11.14
CA GLU A 86 -16.95 -10.65 12.42
C GLU A 86 -16.06 -11.47 13.36
N PRO A 87 -15.18 -10.81 14.15
CA PRO A 87 -14.41 -11.52 15.15
C PRO A 87 -15.31 -12.04 16.28
N ALA A 88 -14.91 -13.11 16.92
CA ALA A 88 -15.60 -13.60 18.10
C ALA A 88 -15.55 -12.55 19.23
N ARG A 89 -16.65 -12.42 19.97
CA ARG A 89 -16.69 -11.54 21.16
C ARG A 89 -15.87 -12.12 22.30
N TRP A 90 -15.18 -11.24 23.01
CA TRP A 90 -14.41 -11.61 24.22
C TRP A 90 -14.88 -10.82 25.44
N ARG A 91 -14.71 -11.43 26.64
CA ARG A 91 -15.14 -10.82 27.91
C ARG A 91 -13.97 -10.35 28.77
N THR A 92 -12.81 -10.97 28.65
CA THR A 92 -11.58 -10.57 29.34
C THR A 92 -10.91 -9.42 28.59
N VAL A 93 -10.15 -8.59 29.31
CA VAL A 93 -9.37 -7.54 28.67
C VAL A 93 -8.34 -8.17 27.74
N ARG A 94 -8.37 -7.78 26.46
CA ARG A 94 -7.38 -8.20 25.46
C ARG A 94 -6.16 -7.29 25.54
N ASP A 95 -4.99 -7.89 25.66
CA ASP A 95 -3.73 -7.15 25.61
C ASP A 95 -3.43 -6.73 24.16
N CYS A 96 -3.36 -5.42 23.94
CA CYS A 96 -3.04 -4.76 22.66
C CYS A 96 -1.83 -3.81 22.83
N THR A 97 -0.87 -4.17 23.70
CA THR A 97 0.31 -3.36 23.99
C THR A 97 1.49 -3.62 23.04
N THR A 98 1.45 -4.71 22.27
CA THR A 98 2.51 -5.11 21.34
C THR A 98 1.93 -5.35 19.93
N PRO A 99 2.69 -5.03 18.86
CA PRO A 99 2.25 -5.28 17.50
C PRO A 99 1.86 -6.74 17.26
N ALA A 100 0.79 -6.95 16.49
CA ALA A 100 0.43 -8.28 16.00
C ALA A 100 1.42 -8.75 14.91
N PRO A 101 1.54 -10.07 14.67
CA PRO A 101 2.26 -10.58 13.52
C PRO A 101 1.67 -10.00 12.22
N ALA A 102 2.54 -9.75 11.23
CA ALA A 102 2.11 -9.30 9.90
C ALA A 102 1.22 -10.36 9.21
N ALA A 103 0.47 -9.94 8.21
CA ALA A 103 -0.25 -10.86 7.33
C ALA A 103 0.73 -11.82 6.64
N TYR A 104 0.26 -13.04 6.36
CA TYR A 104 1.11 -14.10 5.79
C TYR A 104 1.65 -13.67 4.43
N GLN A 105 2.97 -13.75 4.28
CA GLN A 105 3.69 -13.26 3.13
C GLN A 105 5.02 -13.99 2.94
N TYR A 106 5.64 -13.82 1.78
CA TYR A 106 6.94 -14.37 1.46
C TYR A 106 7.89 -13.27 1.00
N THR A 107 8.94 -13.04 1.75
CA THR A 107 10.02 -12.10 1.39
C THR A 107 11.22 -12.86 0.82
N SER A 108 12.10 -13.37 1.68
CA SER A 108 13.13 -14.37 1.35
C SER A 108 12.79 -15.72 1.97
N PHE A 109 11.84 -15.73 2.88
CA PHE A 109 11.26 -16.87 3.57
C PHE A 109 9.80 -16.54 3.94
N PRO A 110 8.95 -17.57 4.17
CA PRO A 110 7.57 -17.33 4.61
C PRO A 110 7.56 -16.76 6.04
N LEU A 111 6.73 -15.74 6.25
CA LEU A 111 6.56 -15.11 7.57
C LEU A 111 5.11 -14.62 7.74
N GLY A 112 4.72 -14.38 9.00
CA GLY A 112 3.41 -13.83 9.34
C GLY A 112 2.38 -14.88 9.72
N THR A 113 1.11 -14.49 9.67
CA THR A 113 -0.03 -15.34 10.03
C THR A 113 -1.21 -15.08 9.10
N GLU A 114 -2.06 -16.08 8.87
CA GLU A 114 -3.36 -15.87 8.23
C GLU A 114 -4.38 -15.23 9.21
N ASP A 115 -4.19 -15.33 10.52
CA ASP A 115 -4.93 -14.56 11.53
C ASP A 115 -4.42 -13.10 11.54
N CYS A 116 -4.71 -12.38 10.47
CA CYS A 116 -4.14 -11.08 10.18
C CYS A 116 -5.16 -9.94 10.08
N LEU A 117 -6.46 -10.21 10.26
CA LEU A 117 -7.49 -9.18 10.15
C LEU A 117 -7.54 -8.32 11.41
N THR A 118 -6.49 -7.53 11.59
CA THR A 118 -6.27 -6.67 12.77
C THR A 118 -5.97 -5.24 12.36
N LEU A 119 -6.11 -4.32 13.30
CA LEU A 119 -5.76 -2.92 13.14
C LEU A 119 -5.03 -2.38 14.36
N ASP A 120 -4.20 -1.36 14.10
CA ASP A 120 -3.51 -0.59 15.12
C ASP A 120 -4.14 0.80 15.20
N ILE A 121 -4.31 1.34 16.41
CA ILE A 121 -4.86 2.67 16.63
C ILE A 121 -3.85 3.53 17.39
N TYR A 122 -3.64 4.76 16.93
CA TYR A 122 -2.87 5.78 17.63
C TYR A 122 -3.76 6.99 17.88
N SER A 123 -3.64 7.56 19.08
CA SER A 123 -4.43 8.69 19.51
C SER A 123 -3.67 9.51 20.55
N VAL A 124 -4.26 10.63 20.99
CA VAL A 124 -3.78 11.40 22.14
C VAL A 124 -4.77 11.28 23.29
N PRO A 125 -4.33 11.44 24.56
CA PRO A 125 -5.18 11.19 25.73
C PRO A 125 -6.52 11.92 25.72
N GLU A 126 -6.57 13.15 25.20
CA GLU A 126 -7.74 14.04 25.24
C GLU A 126 -8.47 14.13 23.91
N ALA A 127 -8.23 13.19 22.98
CA ALA A 127 -8.88 13.17 21.68
C ALA A 127 -10.41 13.08 21.85
N LYS A 128 -11.13 13.97 21.17
CA LYS A 128 -12.60 13.97 21.09
C LYS A 128 -13.03 14.43 19.71
N LYS A 129 -13.82 13.59 19.02
CA LYS A 129 -14.34 13.87 17.67
C LYS A 129 -13.27 14.35 16.69
N ARG A 130 -12.09 13.72 16.73
CA ARG A 130 -10.99 14.03 15.80
C ARG A 130 -11.23 13.38 14.45
N PRO A 131 -10.81 13.98 13.34
CA PRO A 131 -10.81 13.30 12.05
C PRO A 131 -10.00 12.02 12.15
N VAL A 132 -10.41 11.01 11.38
CA VAL A 132 -9.78 9.67 11.39
C VAL A 132 -9.04 9.47 10.08
N LEU A 133 -7.75 9.10 10.17
CA LEU A 133 -6.95 8.67 9.03
C LEU A 133 -6.79 7.16 9.09
N VAL A 134 -7.42 6.44 8.16
CA VAL A 134 -7.27 4.99 8.02
C VAL A 134 -6.21 4.73 6.96
N TYR A 135 -5.14 4.05 7.35
CA TYR A 135 -3.97 3.82 6.53
C TYR A 135 -3.87 2.38 6.03
N LEU A 136 -3.63 2.24 4.73
CA LEU A 136 -3.35 1.00 4.03
C LEU A 136 -1.86 0.97 3.67
N HIS A 137 -1.12 0.05 4.26
CA HIS A 137 0.31 -0.10 3.97
C HIS A 137 0.56 -0.54 2.52
N GLY A 138 1.78 -0.31 2.03
CA GLY A 138 2.21 -0.73 0.72
C GLY A 138 2.62 -2.20 0.67
N SER A 139 3.20 -2.56 -0.48
CA SER A 139 3.84 -3.85 -0.72
C SER A 139 2.92 -5.05 -0.50
N ALA A 140 2.13 -5.38 -1.49
CA ALA A 140 1.24 -6.55 -1.45
C ALA A 140 1.94 -7.89 -1.18
N PHE A 141 3.26 -7.89 -1.14
CA PHE A 141 4.10 -9.05 -0.85
C PHE A 141 4.81 -8.98 0.49
N SER A 142 5.07 -7.78 0.98
CA SER A 142 5.74 -7.55 2.25
C SER A 142 5.26 -6.22 2.81
N GLY A 143 4.38 -6.27 3.78
CA GLY A 143 3.86 -5.06 4.38
C GLY A 143 3.30 -5.33 5.76
N SER A 144 3.21 -4.27 6.54
CA SER A 144 2.61 -4.32 7.86
C SER A 144 2.13 -2.93 8.28
N PRO A 145 1.21 -2.85 9.26
CA PRO A 145 0.81 -1.58 9.85
C PRO A 145 1.97 -0.73 10.37
N GLN A 146 3.09 -1.37 10.75
CA GLN A 146 4.28 -0.70 11.27
C GLN A 146 5.12 -0.01 10.19
N GLU A 147 4.76 -0.11 8.91
CA GLU A 147 5.39 0.65 7.82
C GLU A 147 5.34 2.15 8.09
N LEU A 148 4.24 2.64 8.67
CA LEU A 148 4.02 4.04 9.05
C LEU A 148 3.50 4.12 10.49
N PRO A 149 4.37 4.26 11.51
CA PRO A 149 3.96 4.52 12.88
C PRO A 149 3.20 5.83 13.02
N GLY A 150 2.05 5.79 13.72
CA GLY A 150 1.10 6.90 13.77
C GLY A 150 1.40 8.02 14.76
N SER A 151 2.37 7.85 15.67
CA SER A 151 2.61 8.80 16.77
C SER A 151 2.87 10.23 16.31
N ALA A 152 3.75 10.42 15.34
CA ALA A 152 4.03 11.74 14.78
C ALA A 152 2.79 12.34 14.10
N LEU A 153 2.05 11.53 13.33
CA LEU A 153 0.85 11.98 12.63
C LEU A 153 -0.23 12.46 13.59
N VAL A 154 -0.54 11.72 14.66
CA VAL A 154 -1.60 12.13 15.60
C VAL A 154 -1.26 13.42 16.35
N ARG A 155 0.05 13.64 16.65
CA ARG A 155 0.49 14.90 17.27
C ARG A 155 0.42 16.08 16.30
N ASP A 156 0.92 15.89 15.08
CA ASP A 156 1.15 16.98 14.14
C ASP A 156 -0.12 17.36 13.36
N THR A 157 -1.03 16.42 13.13
CA THR A 157 -2.27 16.65 12.38
C THR A 157 -3.52 16.70 13.25
N GLY A 158 -3.42 16.25 14.51
CA GLY A 158 -4.55 16.16 15.42
C GLY A 158 -5.58 15.10 15.06
N CYS A 159 -5.28 14.16 14.20
CA CYS A 159 -6.16 13.04 13.84
C CYS A 159 -6.12 11.89 14.86
N VAL A 160 -7.03 10.93 14.73
CA VAL A 160 -6.85 9.55 15.19
C VAL A 160 -6.36 8.75 14.00
N PHE A 161 -5.25 8.04 14.16
CA PHE A 161 -4.64 7.25 13.10
C PHE A 161 -4.93 5.77 13.30
N VAL A 162 -5.35 5.08 12.22
CA VAL A 162 -5.68 3.66 12.23
C VAL A 162 -4.92 2.99 11.09
N ALA A 163 -3.99 2.09 11.40
CA ALA A 163 -3.29 1.30 10.39
C ALA A 163 -3.87 -0.10 10.29
N LEU A 164 -4.19 -0.53 9.07
CA LEU A 164 -4.84 -1.82 8.82
C LEU A 164 -3.85 -2.89 8.43
N SER A 165 -4.05 -4.11 8.93
CA SER A 165 -3.51 -5.35 8.37
C SER A 165 -4.63 -6.08 7.64
N TYR A 166 -4.35 -6.62 6.45
CA TYR A 166 -5.30 -7.30 5.57
C TYR A 166 -4.58 -8.40 4.79
N ARG A 167 -5.34 -9.32 4.17
CA ARG A 167 -4.74 -10.42 3.40
C ARG A 167 -3.85 -9.91 2.27
N LEU A 168 -2.69 -10.54 2.09
CA LEU A 168 -1.68 -10.16 1.09
C LEU A 168 -1.50 -11.23 0.01
N GLY A 169 -0.90 -10.86 -1.11
CA GLY A 169 -0.55 -11.77 -2.19
C GLY A 169 -1.72 -12.65 -2.63
N LEU A 170 -1.48 -13.94 -2.84
CA LEU A 170 -2.52 -14.89 -3.26
C LEU A 170 -3.60 -15.16 -2.21
N PHE A 171 -3.40 -14.77 -0.96
CA PHE A 171 -4.44 -14.83 0.06
C PHE A 171 -5.47 -13.72 -0.10
N GLY A 172 -5.04 -12.55 -0.58
CA GLY A 172 -5.89 -11.37 -0.81
C GLY A 172 -6.43 -11.25 -2.22
N TRP A 173 -5.74 -11.82 -3.22
CA TRP A 173 -6.09 -11.73 -4.64
C TRP A 173 -6.00 -13.08 -5.33
N ASN A 174 -7.16 -13.71 -5.52
CA ASN A 174 -7.25 -15.01 -6.19
C ASN A 174 -8.60 -15.18 -6.88
N CYS A 175 -8.62 -15.07 -8.20
CA CYS A 175 -9.83 -15.16 -9.01
C CYS A 175 -10.05 -16.53 -9.65
N LEU A 176 -9.46 -17.61 -9.10
CA LEU A 176 -9.75 -18.96 -9.57
C LEU A 176 -11.25 -19.28 -9.45
N PRO A 177 -11.89 -19.90 -10.46
CA PRO A 177 -13.33 -20.09 -10.52
C PRO A 177 -13.94 -20.81 -9.30
N ALA A 178 -13.23 -21.76 -8.71
CA ALA A 178 -13.67 -22.47 -7.52
C ALA A 178 -13.77 -21.58 -6.26
N LEU A 179 -13.14 -20.41 -6.25
CA LEU A 179 -13.12 -19.47 -5.13
C LEU A 179 -14.11 -18.31 -5.30
N THR A 180 -14.60 -18.08 -6.51
CA THR A 180 -15.47 -16.96 -6.87
C THR A 180 -16.93 -17.38 -7.13
N THR A 181 -17.30 -18.60 -6.79
CA THR A 181 -18.67 -19.09 -6.85
C THR A 181 -19.51 -18.43 -5.75
N GLY A 182 -20.32 -17.45 -6.14
CA GLY A 182 -21.11 -16.64 -5.22
C GLY A 182 -20.84 -15.15 -5.39
N SER A 183 -21.40 -14.31 -4.56
CA SER A 183 -21.41 -12.86 -4.71
C SER A 183 -20.10 -12.16 -4.25
N ASP A 184 -19.05 -12.88 -3.90
CA ASP A 184 -17.95 -12.33 -3.14
C ASP A 184 -16.79 -11.89 -4.02
N ALA A 185 -17.02 -10.84 -4.82
CA ALA A 185 -15.97 -9.93 -5.28
C ALA A 185 -14.85 -10.50 -6.17
N ALA A 186 -15.16 -11.42 -7.09
CA ALA A 186 -14.27 -11.83 -8.20
C ALA A 186 -12.79 -12.06 -7.84
N GLY A 187 -12.48 -12.39 -6.57
CA GLY A 187 -11.12 -12.61 -6.10
C GLY A 187 -10.45 -11.43 -5.40
N ASN A 188 -11.13 -10.30 -5.20
CA ASN A 188 -10.62 -9.10 -4.51
C ASN A 188 -10.81 -9.19 -2.97
N PHE A 189 -10.41 -10.27 -2.34
CA PHE A 189 -10.68 -10.52 -0.90
C PHE A 189 -10.05 -9.48 0.02
N ALA A 190 -8.88 -8.94 -0.32
CA ALA A 190 -8.24 -7.88 0.46
C ALA A 190 -9.07 -6.59 0.50
N LEU A 191 -9.80 -6.25 -0.57
CA LEU A 191 -10.69 -5.09 -0.56
C LEU A 191 -11.89 -5.32 0.36
N LEU A 192 -12.41 -6.56 0.44
CA LEU A 192 -13.46 -6.90 1.39
C LEU A 192 -12.97 -6.79 2.83
N ASP A 193 -11.72 -7.18 3.12
CA ASP A 193 -11.11 -7.02 4.42
C ASP A 193 -11.08 -5.53 4.83
N ILE A 194 -10.67 -4.66 3.91
CA ILE A 194 -10.63 -3.21 4.15
C ILE A 194 -12.03 -2.65 4.38
N LEU A 195 -13.03 -3.07 3.60
CA LEU A 195 -14.43 -2.66 3.81
C LEU A 195 -14.92 -3.08 5.20
N ARG A 196 -14.62 -4.31 5.64
CA ARG A 196 -14.94 -4.78 6.98
C ARG A 196 -14.25 -3.96 8.08
N ALA A 197 -12.97 -3.63 7.87
CA ALA A 197 -12.22 -2.78 8.81
C ALA A 197 -12.83 -1.37 8.91
N LEU A 198 -13.25 -0.78 7.77
CA LEU A 198 -13.93 0.52 7.74
C LEU A 198 -15.26 0.50 8.50
N ASP A 199 -16.03 -0.59 8.39
CA ASP A 199 -17.25 -0.77 9.18
C ASP A 199 -16.91 -0.82 10.68
N TRP A 200 -15.89 -1.59 11.07
CA TRP A 200 -15.40 -1.65 12.45
C TRP A 200 -14.96 -0.27 12.96
N VAL A 201 -14.17 0.47 12.17
CA VAL A 201 -13.71 1.83 12.53
C VAL A 201 -14.91 2.74 12.76
N LYS A 202 -15.87 2.76 11.85
CA LYS A 202 -17.07 3.60 11.96
C LYS A 202 -17.86 3.35 13.25
N GLU A 203 -17.91 2.10 13.68
CA GLU A 203 -18.66 1.68 14.86
C GLU A 203 -17.91 1.91 16.18
N ASN A 204 -16.57 1.82 16.20
CA ASN A 204 -15.79 1.78 17.44
C ASN A 204 -14.87 2.97 17.69
N ILE A 205 -14.49 3.74 16.64
CA ILE A 205 -13.42 4.73 16.75
C ILE A 205 -13.71 5.88 17.71
N HIS A 206 -14.98 6.13 18.03
CA HIS A 206 -15.38 7.12 19.02
C HIS A 206 -14.86 6.81 20.44
N HIS A 207 -14.63 5.54 20.77
CA HIS A 207 -14.00 5.13 22.03
C HIS A 207 -12.52 5.50 22.11
N PHE A 208 -11.89 5.73 20.96
CA PHE A 208 -10.49 6.13 20.82
C PHE A 208 -10.34 7.63 20.52
N GLY A 209 -11.44 8.39 20.57
CA GLY A 209 -11.47 9.84 20.37
C GLY A 209 -11.67 10.29 18.93
N GLY A 210 -11.88 9.37 17.99
CA GLY A 210 -12.15 9.67 16.59
C GLY A 210 -13.60 9.95 16.28
N ASP A 211 -13.86 10.54 15.11
CA ASP A 211 -15.18 10.77 14.54
C ASP A 211 -15.45 9.81 13.39
N GLY A 212 -16.30 8.82 13.59
CA GLY A 212 -16.70 7.85 12.54
C GLY A 212 -17.45 8.48 11.35
N ALA A 213 -17.84 9.75 11.43
CA ALA A 213 -18.40 10.52 10.31
C ALA A 213 -17.33 11.32 9.53
N SER A 214 -16.06 11.33 9.96
CA SER A 214 -14.96 12.04 9.31
C SER A 214 -13.76 11.13 9.11
N ILE A 215 -13.92 10.12 8.27
CA ILE A 215 -12.90 9.14 7.91
C ILE A 215 -12.26 9.52 6.56
N THR A 216 -10.94 9.57 6.53
CA THR A 216 -10.14 9.66 5.31
C THR A 216 -9.38 8.35 5.12
N LEU A 217 -9.61 7.68 3.99
CA LEU A 217 -8.87 6.47 3.61
C LEU A 217 -7.58 6.89 2.93
N CYS A 218 -6.43 6.48 3.46
CA CYS A 218 -5.11 6.81 2.92
C CYS A 218 -4.35 5.52 2.64
N GLY A 219 -3.62 5.46 1.54
CA GLY A 219 -2.78 4.31 1.27
C GLY A 219 -1.51 4.68 0.52
N PHE A 220 -0.47 3.85 0.68
CA PHE A 220 0.80 4.00 0.00
C PHE A 220 1.06 2.84 -0.96
N SER A 221 1.61 3.12 -2.16
CA SER A 221 1.95 2.10 -3.15
C SER A 221 0.73 1.23 -3.49
N ASP A 222 0.74 -0.07 -3.26
CA ASP A 222 -0.43 -0.95 -3.42
C ASP A 222 -1.61 -0.51 -2.52
N GLY A 223 -1.33 -0.05 -1.29
CA GLY A 223 -2.34 0.56 -0.42
C GLY A 223 -2.98 1.79 -1.05
N GLY A 224 -2.20 2.61 -1.74
CA GLY A 224 -2.68 3.77 -2.51
C GLY A 224 -3.57 3.37 -3.68
N ARG A 225 -3.20 2.29 -4.38
CA ARG A 225 -4.05 1.69 -5.44
C ARG A 225 -5.38 1.21 -4.88
N MET A 226 -5.38 0.54 -3.72
CA MET A 226 -6.59 0.09 -3.05
C MET A 226 -7.45 1.26 -2.55
N ALA A 227 -6.84 2.32 -2.01
CA ALA A 227 -7.56 3.51 -1.59
C ALA A 227 -8.27 4.20 -2.76
N ALA A 228 -7.60 4.32 -3.92
CA ALA A 228 -8.19 4.85 -5.15
C ALA A 228 -9.32 3.94 -5.67
N ALA A 229 -9.12 2.61 -5.65
CA ALA A 229 -10.13 1.63 -6.06
C ALA A 229 -11.39 1.72 -5.19
N LEU A 230 -11.23 1.76 -3.87
CA LEU A 230 -12.34 1.87 -2.95
C LEU A 230 -13.04 3.23 -3.04
N ALA A 231 -12.35 4.31 -3.40
CA ALA A 231 -12.99 5.60 -3.64
C ALA A 231 -14.00 5.56 -4.80
N ALA A 232 -13.79 4.68 -5.76
CA ALA A 232 -14.68 4.46 -6.90
C ALA A 232 -15.68 3.30 -6.70
N SER A 233 -15.48 2.46 -5.67
CA SER A 233 -16.31 1.29 -5.41
C SER A 233 -17.72 1.65 -4.95
N PRO A 234 -18.77 1.11 -5.54
CA PRO A 234 -20.13 1.26 -5.03
C PRO A 234 -20.31 0.73 -3.60
N LEU A 235 -19.55 -0.33 -3.23
CA LEU A 235 -19.65 -0.97 -1.91
C LEU A 235 -19.02 -0.13 -0.79
N SER A 236 -18.17 0.83 -1.12
CA SER A 236 -17.53 1.70 -0.13
C SER A 236 -18.37 2.90 0.30
N ARG A 237 -19.49 3.17 -0.38
CA ARG A 237 -20.31 4.36 -0.16
C ARG A 237 -20.69 4.54 1.31
N GLY A 238 -20.39 5.74 1.85
CA GLY A 238 -20.71 6.10 3.23
C GLY A 238 -19.79 5.51 4.29
N ARG A 239 -18.74 4.74 3.92
CA ARG A 239 -17.74 4.21 4.85
C ARG A 239 -16.62 5.19 5.13
N PHE A 240 -16.30 6.05 4.20
CA PHE A 240 -15.36 7.16 4.35
C PHE A 240 -15.78 8.36 3.50
N GLN A 241 -15.20 9.53 3.75
CA GLN A 241 -15.59 10.78 3.14
C GLN A 241 -14.54 11.33 2.16
N ARG A 242 -13.29 10.84 2.21
CA ARG A 242 -12.17 11.30 1.39
C ARG A 242 -11.19 10.16 1.18
N ALA A 243 -10.41 10.23 0.10
CA ALA A 243 -9.33 9.26 -0.12
C ALA A 243 -8.03 9.96 -0.50
N VAL A 244 -6.91 9.39 -0.04
CA VAL A 244 -5.54 9.83 -0.34
C VAL A 244 -4.79 8.63 -0.91
N ALA A 245 -4.22 8.77 -2.10
CA ALA A 245 -3.34 7.77 -2.68
C ALA A 245 -1.92 8.34 -2.80
N LEU A 246 -0.99 7.69 -2.12
CA LEU A 246 0.43 8.02 -2.13
C LEU A 246 1.12 7.03 -3.07
N SER A 247 1.59 7.48 -4.24
CA SER A 247 2.28 6.65 -5.24
C SER A 247 1.52 5.36 -5.61
N GLY A 248 0.19 5.45 -5.76
CA GLY A 248 -0.69 4.28 -5.89
C GLY A 248 -0.82 3.73 -7.30
N GLY A 249 -1.48 4.43 -8.17
CA GLY A 249 -1.82 3.99 -9.53
C GLY A 249 -3.23 3.41 -9.66
N TRP A 250 -3.61 3.14 -10.91
CA TRP A 250 -4.92 2.57 -11.24
C TRP A 250 -4.82 1.61 -12.43
N SER A 251 -5.26 0.39 -12.22
CA SER A 251 -5.45 -0.58 -13.30
C SER A 251 -6.36 -1.71 -12.82
N LEU A 252 -7.23 -2.18 -13.69
CA LEU A 252 -8.08 -3.35 -13.45
C LEU A 252 -7.71 -4.46 -14.42
N ALA A 253 -7.43 -5.63 -13.90
CA ALA A 253 -7.19 -6.83 -14.69
C ALA A 253 -8.50 -7.52 -15.07
N ASP A 254 -8.44 -8.25 -16.17
CA ASP A 254 -9.51 -9.14 -16.58
C ASP A 254 -9.46 -10.44 -15.74
N PRO A 255 -10.55 -10.82 -15.05
CA PRO A 255 -10.55 -12.01 -14.19
C PRO A 255 -10.31 -13.31 -14.95
N ASP A 256 -10.83 -13.45 -16.18
CA ASP A 256 -10.69 -14.67 -16.97
C ASP A 256 -9.24 -14.89 -17.46
N ALA A 257 -8.58 -13.78 -17.87
CA ALA A 257 -7.17 -13.84 -18.23
C ALA A 257 -6.30 -14.13 -17.00
N SER A 258 -6.62 -13.51 -15.87
CA SER A 258 -5.89 -13.68 -14.61
C SER A 258 -6.06 -15.06 -14.01
N SER A 259 -7.26 -15.66 -14.08
CA SER A 259 -7.51 -17.02 -13.58
C SER A 259 -6.68 -18.06 -14.33
N ARG A 260 -6.48 -17.91 -15.65
CA ARG A 260 -5.58 -18.78 -16.41
C ARG A 260 -4.13 -18.70 -15.92
N GLN A 261 -3.63 -17.49 -15.68
CA GLN A 261 -2.28 -17.29 -15.12
C GLN A 261 -2.14 -17.86 -13.70
N LEU A 262 -3.18 -17.73 -12.89
CA LEU A 262 -3.22 -18.30 -11.54
C LEU A 262 -3.24 -19.85 -11.61
N ALA A 263 -4.05 -20.42 -12.49
CA ALA A 263 -4.09 -21.86 -12.69
C ALA A 263 -2.72 -22.43 -13.09
N GLU A 264 -2.03 -21.80 -14.04
CA GLU A 264 -0.66 -22.16 -14.42
C GLU A 264 0.33 -22.05 -13.24
N ARG A 265 0.12 -21.08 -12.36
CA ARG A 265 0.97 -20.84 -11.18
C ARG A 265 0.75 -21.88 -10.08
N PHE A 266 -0.50 -22.30 -9.83
CA PHE A 266 -0.83 -23.33 -8.84
C PHE A 266 -0.62 -24.76 -9.36
N ALA A 267 -0.67 -25.00 -10.68
CA ALA A 267 -0.60 -26.31 -11.29
C ALA A 267 0.62 -27.17 -10.84
N PRO A 268 1.84 -26.61 -10.71
CA PRO A 268 2.97 -27.39 -10.19
C PRO A 268 2.71 -28.00 -8.81
N LEU A 269 1.99 -27.33 -7.92
CA LEU A 269 1.68 -27.85 -6.59
C LEU A 269 0.75 -29.07 -6.67
N ALA A 270 -0.23 -29.07 -7.59
CA ALA A 270 -1.13 -30.20 -7.78
C ALA A 270 -0.40 -31.43 -8.38
N VAL A 271 0.63 -31.19 -9.20
CA VAL A 271 1.51 -32.26 -9.71
C VAL A 271 2.40 -32.80 -8.59
N GLU A 272 2.99 -31.93 -7.75
CA GLU A 272 3.77 -32.33 -6.58
C GLU A 272 2.96 -33.19 -5.60
N ASP A 273 1.66 -32.87 -5.43
CA ASP A 273 0.73 -33.64 -4.59
C ASP A 273 0.27 -34.96 -5.26
N GLY A 274 0.71 -35.23 -6.49
CA GLY A 274 0.40 -36.45 -7.21
C GLY A 274 -1.02 -36.54 -7.78
N LEU A 275 -1.73 -35.42 -7.86
CA LEU A 275 -3.12 -35.37 -8.39
C LEU A 275 -3.15 -35.45 -9.92
N PHE A 276 -2.13 -34.90 -10.59
CA PHE A 276 -2.05 -34.84 -12.04
C PHE A 276 -0.65 -35.24 -12.54
N PRO A 277 -0.55 -35.82 -13.73
CA PRO A 277 0.74 -36.24 -14.31
C PRO A 277 1.57 -35.06 -14.86
N ASP A 278 0.92 -33.93 -15.16
CA ASP A 278 1.55 -32.78 -15.79
C ASP A 278 0.82 -31.43 -15.42
N PRO A 279 1.54 -30.28 -15.51
CA PRO A 279 0.98 -29.00 -15.17
C PRO A 279 -0.19 -28.55 -16.06
N ALA A 280 -0.26 -28.97 -17.32
CA ALA A 280 -1.33 -28.55 -18.22
C ALA A 280 -2.67 -29.17 -17.82
N SER A 281 -2.67 -30.46 -17.47
CA SER A 281 -3.86 -31.14 -16.94
C SER A 281 -4.30 -30.56 -15.61
N ALA A 282 -3.35 -30.27 -14.71
CA ALA A 282 -3.62 -29.61 -13.43
C ALA A 282 -4.22 -28.20 -13.62
N ALA A 283 -3.66 -27.40 -14.53
CA ALA A 283 -4.18 -26.07 -14.83
C ALA A 283 -5.62 -26.12 -15.39
N GLY A 284 -5.91 -27.09 -16.26
CA GLY A 284 -7.27 -27.32 -16.76
C GLY A 284 -8.27 -27.62 -15.65
N TRP A 285 -7.89 -28.45 -14.66
CA TRP A 285 -8.70 -28.74 -13.49
C TRP A 285 -8.92 -27.51 -12.61
N LEU A 286 -7.87 -26.73 -12.33
CA LEU A 286 -7.93 -25.50 -11.53
C LEU A 286 -8.87 -24.42 -12.12
N LEU A 287 -9.13 -24.48 -13.42
CA LEU A 287 -10.08 -23.59 -14.10
C LEU A 287 -11.54 -24.07 -14.00
N THR A 288 -11.82 -25.16 -13.29
CA THR A 288 -13.19 -25.61 -13.03
C THR A 288 -13.73 -25.01 -11.72
N PRO A 289 -15.04 -24.72 -11.61
CA PRO A 289 -15.66 -24.26 -10.38
C PRO A 289 -15.97 -25.41 -9.40
N GLY A 290 -15.12 -26.45 -9.37
CA GLY A 290 -15.33 -27.67 -8.60
C GLY A 290 -15.13 -27.49 -7.08
N ALA A 291 -15.93 -28.17 -6.27
CA ALA A 291 -15.75 -28.20 -4.82
C ALA A 291 -14.44 -28.90 -4.42
N ASP A 292 -14.00 -29.88 -5.19
CA ASP A 292 -12.72 -30.57 -5.04
C ASP A 292 -11.52 -29.64 -5.25
N VAL A 293 -11.60 -28.72 -6.22
CA VAL A 293 -10.58 -27.67 -6.43
C VAL A 293 -10.51 -26.78 -5.21
N ARG A 294 -11.66 -26.32 -4.72
CA ARG A 294 -11.72 -25.47 -3.54
C ARG A 294 -11.16 -26.18 -2.30
N GLU A 295 -11.56 -27.41 -2.05
CA GLU A 295 -11.09 -28.21 -0.91
C GLU A 295 -9.56 -28.36 -0.93
N TRP A 296 -8.99 -28.70 -2.09
CA TRP A 296 -7.55 -28.80 -2.25
C TRP A 296 -6.84 -27.47 -2.01
N LEU A 297 -7.31 -26.38 -2.62
CA LEU A 297 -6.73 -25.04 -2.44
C LEU A 297 -6.75 -24.63 -0.96
N CYS A 298 -7.87 -24.81 -0.27
CA CYS A 298 -8.03 -24.48 1.14
C CYS A 298 -7.17 -25.37 2.05
N GLY A 299 -6.85 -26.60 1.63
CA GLY A 299 -5.98 -27.53 2.32
C GLY A 299 -4.47 -27.29 2.15
N LEU A 300 -4.07 -26.42 1.22
CA LEU A 300 -2.66 -26.12 1.00
C LEU A 300 -2.02 -25.45 2.21
N GLU A 301 -0.79 -25.87 2.54
CA GLU A 301 0.02 -25.19 3.54
C GLU A 301 0.28 -23.73 3.14
N PRO A 302 0.08 -22.74 4.04
CA PRO A 302 0.24 -21.33 3.72
C PRO A 302 1.61 -20.98 3.12
N ALA A 303 2.67 -21.65 3.54
CA ALA A 303 4.02 -21.43 3.01
C ALA A 303 4.14 -21.77 1.53
N ARG A 304 3.44 -22.82 1.05
CA ARG A 304 3.44 -23.21 -0.38
C ARG A 304 2.73 -22.17 -1.23
N ILE A 305 1.59 -21.64 -0.74
CA ILE A 305 0.85 -20.57 -1.42
C ILE A 305 1.69 -19.29 -1.50
N ALA A 306 2.26 -18.86 -0.37
CA ALA A 306 3.08 -17.65 -0.32
C ALA A 306 4.31 -17.75 -1.24
N ALA A 307 4.96 -18.91 -1.32
CA ALA A 307 6.13 -19.15 -2.17
C ALA A 307 5.86 -19.02 -3.66
N LEU A 308 4.60 -19.16 -4.09
CA LEU A 308 4.21 -18.90 -5.47
C LEU A 308 4.41 -17.44 -5.86
N GLY A 309 4.32 -16.51 -4.93
CA GLY A 309 4.39 -15.06 -5.15
C GLY A 309 3.34 -14.61 -6.16
N ALA A 310 2.72 -13.48 -5.94
CA ALA A 310 1.84 -12.86 -6.94
C ALA A 310 1.77 -11.35 -6.70
N PRO A 311 1.64 -10.53 -7.76
CA PRO A 311 1.35 -9.12 -7.61
C PRO A 311 -0.04 -8.92 -6.99
N SER A 312 -0.26 -7.79 -6.29
CA SER A 312 -1.61 -7.32 -6.04
C SER A 312 -2.24 -6.92 -7.36
N ILE A 313 -3.31 -7.61 -7.69
CA ILE A 313 -4.05 -7.38 -8.93
C ILE A 313 -5.47 -7.06 -8.55
N LEU A 314 -5.94 -5.86 -8.90
CA LEU A 314 -7.34 -5.51 -8.79
C LEU A 314 -8.09 -6.12 -9.97
N TYR A 315 -9.01 -7.01 -9.71
CA TYR A 315 -9.85 -7.61 -10.75
C TYR A 315 -11.06 -6.74 -11.01
N ALA A 316 -11.37 -6.54 -12.29
CA ALA A 316 -12.63 -5.92 -12.68
C ALA A 316 -13.81 -6.79 -12.21
N ASP A 317 -14.84 -6.15 -11.64
CA ASP A 317 -16.01 -6.80 -11.07
C ASP A 317 -17.16 -5.80 -11.04
N GLU A 318 -18.34 -6.19 -11.47
CA GLU A 318 -19.47 -5.28 -11.58
C GLU A 318 -19.99 -4.77 -10.23
N ALA A 319 -19.80 -5.53 -9.16
CA ALA A 319 -20.28 -5.17 -7.83
C ALA A 319 -19.30 -4.30 -7.05
N LEU A 320 -18.03 -4.69 -7.02
CA LEU A 320 -16.99 -4.04 -6.22
C LEU A 320 -16.18 -3.03 -7.03
N LEU A 321 -15.72 -3.39 -8.23
CA LEU A 321 -14.86 -2.56 -9.10
C LEU A 321 -15.37 -2.52 -10.55
N PRO A 322 -16.49 -1.82 -10.83
CA PRO A 322 -16.94 -1.61 -12.21
C PRO A 322 -15.89 -0.90 -13.07
N ARG A 323 -15.75 -1.29 -14.34
CA ARG A 323 -14.73 -0.73 -15.25
C ARG A 323 -14.91 0.77 -15.50
N ASP A 324 -16.12 1.27 -15.42
CA ASP A 324 -16.51 2.68 -15.62
C ASP A 324 -16.72 3.44 -14.30
N ALA A 325 -16.33 2.85 -13.17
CA ALA A 325 -16.49 3.46 -11.86
C ALA A 325 -15.77 4.82 -11.78
N ARG A 326 -16.36 5.75 -11.05
CA ARG A 326 -15.80 7.07 -10.76
C ARG A 326 -15.80 7.29 -9.25
N SER A 327 -14.81 8.03 -8.77
CA SER A 327 -14.77 8.39 -7.36
C SER A 327 -16.00 9.20 -6.96
N THR A 328 -16.59 8.80 -5.86
CA THR A 328 -17.73 9.52 -5.24
C THR A 328 -17.30 10.41 -4.08
N VAL A 329 -16.00 10.42 -3.77
CA VAL A 329 -15.40 11.21 -2.69
C VAL A 329 -14.20 12.00 -3.20
N PRO A 330 -13.85 13.14 -2.58
CA PRO A 330 -12.64 13.90 -2.90
C PRO A 330 -11.39 13.03 -2.88
N LEU A 331 -10.50 13.22 -3.88
CA LEU A 331 -9.25 12.48 -4.04
C LEU A 331 -8.04 13.41 -3.90
N LEU A 332 -7.07 13.00 -3.09
CA LEU A 332 -5.73 13.60 -3.03
C LEU A 332 -4.72 12.56 -3.53
N LEU A 333 -4.07 12.84 -4.65
CA LEU A 333 -3.13 11.95 -5.31
C LEU A 333 -1.73 12.56 -5.23
N LEU A 334 -0.82 11.89 -4.52
CA LEU A 334 0.55 12.34 -4.34
C LEU A 334 1.53 11.32 -4.90
N SER A 335 2.61 11.80 -5.50
CA SER A 335 3.70 10.99 -6.03
C SER A 335 5.05 11.66 -5.75
N SER A 336 6.14 10.97 -5.97
CA SER A 336 7.49 11.52 -5.88
C SER A 336 8.15 11.67 -7.25
N ALA A 337 9.12 12.59 -7.37
CA ALA A 337 9.67 12.95 -8.68
C ALA A 337 10.60 11.88 -9.26
N THR A 338 11.27 11.09 -8.42
CA THR A 338 12.18 10.02 -8.84
C THR A 338 11.79 8.67 -8.25
N GLU A 339 10.51 8.35 -8.33
CA GLU A 339 9.86 7.12 -7.83
C GLU A 339 10.71 5.86 -8.11
N PHE A 340 11.27 5.78 -9.32
CA PHE A 340 11.93 4.60 -9.83
C PHE A 340 13.41 4.46 -9.39
N SER A 341 13.98 5.49 -8.77
CA SER A 341 15.40 5.51 -8.39
C SER A 341 15.81 4.38 -7.42
N GLY A 342 14.92 4.04 -6.48
CA GLY A 342 15.14 2.93 -5.54
C GLY A 342 14.99 1.54 -6.15
N LEU A 343 14.36 1.43 -7.33
CA LEU A 343 14.13 0.16 -8.03
C LEU A 343 15.28 -0.20 -8.97
N VAL A 344 16.10 0.77 -9.37
CA VAL A 344 17.27 0.59 -10.25
C VAL A 344 18.54 0.81 -9.46
N ARG A 345 18.91 -0.18 -8.66
CA ARG A 345 20.12 -0.14 -7.82
C ARG A 345 21.20 -1.07 -8.37
N ASP A 346 22.43 -0.61 -8.37
CA ASP A 346 23.58 -1.36 -8.92
C ASP A 346 23.87 -2.66 -8.16
N ASP A 347 23.52 -2.72 -6.86
CA ASP A 347 23.66 -3.92 -6.03
C ASP A 347 22.60 -5.00 -6.33
N LEU A 348 21.49 -4.62 -6.99
CA LEU A 348 20.41 -5.54 -7.36
C LEU A 348 20.55 -6.06 -8.80
N ARG A 349 20.90 -5.18 -9.73
CA ARG A 349 21.12 -5.49 -11.15
C ARG A 349 22.12 -4.48 -11.72
N PRO A 350 23.37 -4.86 -11.97
CA PRO A 350 24.35 -3.99 -12.58
C PRO A 350 23.88 -3.50 -13.95
N VAL A 351 23.80 -2.19 -14.11
CA VAL A 351 23.48 -1.52 -15.38
C VAL A 351 24.47 -0.40 -15.62
N SER A 352 24.70 -0.07 -16.89
CA SER A 352 25.53 1.08 -17.25
C SER A 352 24.93 2.39 -16.69
N GLY A 353 25.78 3.37 -16.42
CA GLY A 353 25.32 4.70 -15.96
C GLY A 353 24.22 5.31 -16.85
N PRO A 354 24.39 5.32 -18.19
CA PRO A 354 23.35 5.78 -19.12
C PRO A 354 22.04 4.96 -19.04
N ALA A 355 22.12 3.64 -18.98
CA ALA A 355 20.94 2.77 -18.87
C ALA A 355 20.19 2.98 -17.55
N ARG A 356 20.93 3.16 -16.44
CA ARG A 356 20.32 3.53 -15.16
C ARG A 356 19.63 4.89 -15.21
N ALA A 357 20.28 5.89 -15.78
CA ALA A 357 19.70 7.23 -15.92
C ALA A 357 18.42 7.20 -16.76
N TYR A 358 18.41 6.45 -17.87
CA TYR A 358 17.25 6.24 -18.72
C TYR A 358 16.12 5.55 -17.92
N ALA A 359 16.40 4.44 -17.24
CA ALA A 359 15.41 3.71 -16.46
C ALA A 359 14.80 4.57 -15.33
N VAL A 360 15.61 5.30 -14.59
CA VAL A 360 15.14 6.20 -13.52
C VAL A 360 14.29 7.32 -14.10
N ARG A 361 14.74 7.98 -15.17
CA ARG A 361 14.03 9.10 -15.79
C ARG A 361 12.64 8.69 -16.28
N TYR A 362 12.58 7.69 -17.13
CA TYR A 362 11.33 7.30 -17.78
C TYR A 362 10.46 6.41 -16.90
N GLY A 363 11.05 5.55 -16.10
CA GLY A 363 10.33 4.78 -15.09
C GLY A 363 9.65 5.68 -14.07
N SER A 364 10.34 6.73 -13.60
CA SER A 364 9.73 7.72 -12.68
C SER A 364 8.62 8.54 -13.36
N ALA A 365 8.81 8.95 -14.62
CA ALA A 365 7.79 9.68 -15.36
C ALA A 365 6.52 8.84 -15.56
N LEU A 366 6.66 7.56 -15.94
CA LEU A 366 5.56 6.61 -16.09
C LEU A 366 4.88 6.32 -14.76
N CYS A 367 5.66 6.13 -13.69
CA CYS A 367 5.14 5.89 -12.35
C CYS A 367 4.34 7.08 -11.83
N ARG A 368 4.88 8.28 -11.94
CA ARG A 368 4.19 9.51 -11.61
C ARG A 368 2.87 9.63 -12.37
N TRP A 369 2.92 9.55 -13.71
CA TRP A 369 1.73 9.64 -14.55
C TRP A 369 0.68 8.61 -14.17
N SER A 370 1.06 7.34 -13.99
CA SER A 370 0.13 6.24 -13.67
C SER A 370 -0.49 6.36 -12.27
N SER A 371 0.20 7.01 -11.33
CA SER A 371 -0.26 7.15 -9.94
C SER A 371 -0.99 8.48 -9.66
N THR A 372 -0.93 9.44 -10.58
CA THR A 372 -1.57 10.75 -10.43
C THR A 372 -2.50 11.07 -11.58
N GLU A 373 -1.99 11.53 -12.74
CA GLU A 373 -2.83 12.01 -13.85
C GLU A 373 -3.73 10.93 -14.43
N ALA A 374 -3.21 9.70 -14.61
CA ALA A 374 -4.02 8.59 -15.11
C ALA A 374 -5.15 8.21 -14.14
N VAL A 375 -4.89 8.25 -12.84
CA VAL A 375 -5.92 8.04 -11.81
C VAL A 375 -6.95 9.15 -11.85
N ALA A 376 -6.52 10.42 -11.95
CA ALA A 376 -7.41 11.57 -12.03
C ALA A 376 -8.30 11.53 -13.28
N GLU A 377 -7.76 11.13 -14.42
CA GLU A 377 -8.49 10.95 -15.68
C GLU A 377 -9.49 9.78 -15.59
N ALA A 378 -9.07 8.66 -15.00
CA ALA A 378 -9.90 7.47 -14.89
C ALA A 378 -11.02 7.62 -13.85
N LEU A 379 -10.74 8.18 -12.68
CA LEU A 379 -11.65 8.19 -11.54
C LEU A 379 -12.27 9.56 -11.25
N GLY A 380 -11.73 10.63 -11.79
CA GLY A 380 -12.25 12.00 -11.60
C GLY A 380 -13.59 12.23 -12.30
N GLY A 381 -14.17 13.40 -12.05
CA GLY A 381 -15.38 13.90 -12.71
C GLY A 381 -16.66 13.87 -11.86
N SER A 382 -16.78 13.01 -10.84
CA SER A 382 -17.90 13.03 -9.88
C SER A 382 -17.54 13.72 -8.57
N ALA A 383 -16.25 13.79 -8.24
CA ALA A 383 -15.73 14.44 -7.05
C ALA A 383 -14.43 15.19 -7.38
N PRO A 384 -14.06 16.24 -6.61
CA PRO A 384 -12.85 17.00 -6.86
C PRO A 384 -11.58 16.17 -6.62
N VAL A 385 -10.54 16.48 -7.41
CA VAL A 385 -9.24 15.79 -7.37
C VAL A 385 -8.11 16.81 -7.23
N TRP A 386 -7.12 16.52 -6.39
CA TRP A 386 -5.90 17.30 -6.23
C TRP A 386 -4.68 16.44 -6.48
N LEU A 387 -3.74 16.99 -7.24
CA LEU A 387 -2.47 16.33 -7.51
C LEU A 387 -1.31 17.05 -6.82
N GLY A 388 -0.37 16.26 -6.30
CA GLY A 388 0.87 16.79 -5.74
C GLY A 388 2.08 15.91 -6.06
N LEU A 389 3.22 16.57 -6.24
CA LEU A 389 4.51 15.96 -6.55
C LEU A 389 5.54 16.39 -5.50
N ILE A 390 6.17 15.44 -4.84
CA ILE A 390 7.29 15.69 -3.94
C ILE A 390 8.58 15.53 -4.73
N ASP A 391 9.43 16.57 -4.68
CA ASP A 391 10.71 16.60 -5.40
C ASP A 391 11.90 16.84 -4.45
N TYR A 392 11.78 16.39 -3.22
CA TYR A 392 12.83 16.50 -2.21
C TYR A 392 13.97 15.53 -2.46
N GLY A 393 15.20 16.01 -2.36
CA GLY A 393 16.40 15.20 -2.53
C GLY A 393 16.95 15.16 -3.96
N GLY A 394 16.59 16.12 -4.81
CA GLY A 394 17.07 16.27 -6.18
C GLY A 394 18.60 16.48 -6.30
N ALA A 395 19.04 17.52 -7.01
CA ALA A 395 20.46 17.76 -7.32
C ALA A 395 21.41 17.90 -6.11
N ASP A 396 20.88 18.27 -4.94
CA ASP A 396 21.66 18.52 -3.71
C ASP A 396 21.83 17.29 -2.80
N SER A 397 21.49 16.11 -3.28
CA SER A 397 21.67 14.78 -2.65
C SER A 397 21.43 14.74 -1.12
N ARG A 398 20.23 15.08 -0.68
CA ARG A 398 19.81 15.03 0.74
C ARG A 398 19.22 13.69 1.14
N THR A 399 19.46 12.68 0.37
CA THR A 399 19.17 11.30 0.70
C THR A 399 20.42 10.61 1.20
N VAL A 400 20.28 9.75 2.20
CA VAL A 400 21.38 8.99 2.81
C VAL A 400 22.09 8.13 1.76
N LEU A 401 21.37 7.67 0.75
CA LEU A 401 21.93 6.89 -0.35
C LEU A 401 22.13 7.79 -1.59
N PRO A 402 23.37 7.93 -2.10
CA PRO A 402 23.64 8.72 -3.29
C PRO A 402 22.76 8.32 -4.48
N GLY A 403 22.20 9.31 -5.17
CA GLY A 403 21.41 9.11 -6.37
C GLY A 403 19.99 8.55 -6.15
N LEU A 404 19.52 8.48 -4.90
CA LEU A 404 18.16 8.04 -4.60
C LEU A 404 17.11 9.13 -4.92
N GLY A 405 17.45 10.40 -4.72
CA GLY A 405 16.56 11.53 -5.00
C GLY A 405 15.24 11.46 -4.23
N SER A 406 14.17 11.92 -4.86
CA SER A 406 12.81 11.85 -4.34
C SER A 406 12.21 10.46 -4.61
N PHE A 407 12.70 9.45 -3.91
CA PHE A 407 12.44 8.04 -4.15
C PHE A 407 11.03 7.60 -3.74
N HIS A 408 10.62 6.43 -4.21
CA HIS A 408 9.42 5.74 -3.72
C HIS A 408 9.51 5.50 -2.20
N GLY A 409 8.63 6.08 -1.42
CA GLY A 409 8.66 6.05 0.05
C GLY A 409 9.05 7.36 0.73
N ILE A 410 9.57 8.37 0.01
CA ILE A 410 9.91 9.68 0.60
C ILE A 410 8.71 10.34 1.28
N LEU A 411 7.50 10.13 0.72
CA LEU A 411 6.25 10.60 1.31
C LEU A 411 6.03 10.07 2.72
N LEU A 412 6.31 8.78 2.96
CA LEU A 412 6.18 8.19 4.29
C LEU A 412 7.24 8.70 5.25
N ALA A 413 8.48 8.91 4.77
CA ALA A 413 9.55 9.50 5.59
C ALA A 413 9.19 10.92 6.04
N LEU A 414 8.59 11.74 5.15
CA LEU A 414 8.12 13.08 5.47
C LEU A 414 6.90 13.10 6.42
N LEU A 415 6.02 12.11 6.31
CA LEU A 415 4.85 11.99 7.19
C LEU A 415 5.23 11.50 8.59
N SER A 416 6.22 10.61 8.70
CA SER A 416 6.72 10.12 9.99
C SER A 416 8.21 9.84 9.91
N GLY A 417 8.99 10.50 10.76
CA GLY A 417 10.41 10.23 10.91
C GLY A 417 10.76 8.81 11.41
N GLU A 418 9.75 8.03 11.77
CA GLU A 418 9.85 6.65 12.24
C GLU A 418 9.37 5.61 11.20
N SER A 419 8.98 6.06 10.00
CA SER A 419 8.57 5.14 8.93
C SER A 419 9.70 4.21 8.51
N SER A 420 9.37 3.10 7.87
CA SER A 420 10.35 2.16 7.32
C SER A 420 11.34 2.80 6.32
N PHE A 421 10.97 3.94 5.74
CA PHE A 421 11.75 4.69 4.75
C PHE A 421 12.57 5.85 5.33
N SER A 422 12.39 6.20 6.61
CA SER A 422 13.02 7.39 7.21
C SER A 422 14.54 7.34 7.23
N ARG A 423 15.13 6.14 7.24
CA ARG A 423 16.57 5.95 7.17
C ARG A 423 17.19 6.26 5.80
N CYS A 424 16.37 6.37 4.77
CA CYS A 424 16.80 6.66 3.41
C CYS A 424 16.80 8.16 3.08
N ALA A 425 16.29 9.02 3.99
CA ALA A 425 16.17 10.46 3.79
C ALA A 425 16.82 11.22 4.95
N ASP A 426 17.58 12.28 4.65
CA ASP A 426 18.01 13.23 5.67
C ASP A 426 16.93 14.29 5.86
N LEU A 427 16.21 14.21 6.96
CA LEU A 427 15.14 15.14 7.34
C LEU A 427 15.57 16.11 8.45
N SER A 428 16.87 16.24 8.74
CA SER A 428 17.38 17.06 9.84
C SER A 428 17.42 18.56 9.53
N SER A 429 17.44 18.94 8.24
CA SER A 429 17.53 20.35 7.83
C SER A 429 16.25 21.12 8.09
N GLU A 430 16.34 22.44 8.28
CA GLU A 430 15.18 23.33 8.47
C GLU A 430 14.20 23.25 7.30
N GLY A 431 14.71 23.20 6.07
CA GLY A 431 13.89 23.06 4.88
C GLY A 431 13.13 21.74 4.81
N ALA A 432 13.78 20.62 5.17
CA ALA A 432 13.14 19.30 5.23
C ALA A 432 12.02 19.26 6.29
N GLN A 433 12.27 19.85 7.46
CA GLN A 433 11.27 19.96 8.51
C GLN A 433 10.10 20.85 8.10
N ALA A 434 10.37 21.96 7.40
CA ALA A 434 9.33 22.81 6.83
C ALA A 434 8.49 22.08 5.77
N LEU A 435 9.13 21.28 4.90
CA LEU A 435 8.43 20.45 3.91
C LEU A 435 7.55 19.38 4.58
N SER A 436 8.09 18.67 5.58
CA SER A 436 7.34 17.70 6.38
C SER A 436 6.11 18.36 7.03
N SER A 437 6.31 19.51 7.67
CA SER A 437 5.23 20.29 8.30
C SER A 437 4.18 20.72 7.28
N ARG A 438 4.60 21.20 6.11
CA ARG A 438 3.70 21.59 5.02
C ARG A 438 2.86 20.45 4.51
N LEU A 439 3.48 19.27 4.30
CA LEU A 439 2.78 18.07 3.84
C LEU A 439 1.73 17.60 4.88
N LYS A 440 2.11 17.54 6.15
CA LYS A 440 1.21 17.18 7.26
C LYS A 440 0.06 18.18 7.41
N GLN A 441 0.33 19.48 7.28
CA GLN A 441 -0.72 20.49 7.31
C GLN A 441 -1.71 20.32 6.16
N SER A 442 -1.22 20.10 4.94
CA SER A 442 -2.07 19.85 3.79
C SER A 442 -2.93 18.59 3.94
N LEU A 443 -2.39 17.55 4.56
CA LEU A 443 -3.15 16.35 4.90
C LEU A 443 -4.21 16.63 5.97
N ALA A 444 -3.88 17.41 7.01
CA ALA A 444 -4.82 17.82 8.05
C ALA A 444 -5.96 18.67 7.47
N ASP A 445 -5.64 19.63 6.59
CA ASP A 445 -6.63 20.46 5.90
C ASP A 445 -7.55 19.60 5.03
N PHE A 446 -7.00 18.65 4.29
CA PHE A 446 -7.79 17.72 3.49
C PHE A 446 -8.70 16.84 4.34
N MET A 447 -8.22 16.31 5.47
CA MET A 447 -9.03 15.52 6.40
C MET A 447 -10.19 16.31 7.01
N THR A 448 -10.03 17.60 7.22
CA THR A 448 -11.04 18.45 7.90
C THR A 448 -11.99 19.13 6.92
N SER A 449 -11.45 19.78 5.90
CA SER A 449 -12.20 20.62 4.95
C SER A 449 -12.47 19.95 3.60
N GLY A 450 -11.76 18.85 3.28
CA GLY A 450 -11.83 18.19 1.97
C GLY A 450 -10.98 18.87 0.89
N THR A 451 -10.15 19.85 1.23
CA THR A 451 -9.21 20.52 0.31
C THR A 451 -7.83 20.62 0.93
N PRO A 452 -6.74 20.30 0.21
CA PRO A 452 -5.39 20.31 0.77
C PRO A 452 -4.70 21.69 0.72
N GLY A 453 -5.43 22.73 0.29
CA GLY A 453 -4.94 24.12 0.30
C GLY A 453 -4.29 24.60 -1.01
N TRP A 454 -4.54 23.91 -2.14
CA TRP A 454 -4.15 24.38 -3.48
C TRP A 454 -5.27 24.15 -4.50
N ALA A 455 -5.03 24.54 -5.76
CA ALA A 455 -6.02 24.46 -6.82
C ALA A 455 -6.33 23.01 -7.21
N GLU A 456 -7.60 22.73 -7.46
CA GLU A 456 -8.10 21.46 -7.97
C GLU A 456 -7.51 21.16 -9.36
N TRP A 457 -7.23 19.87 -9.59
CA TRP A 457 -6.90 19.37 -10.91
C TRP A 457 -8.17 19.21 -11.77
N THR A 458 -8.11 19.66 -13.01
CA THR A 458 -9.13 19.40 -14.02
C THR A 458 -8.46 18.99 -15.33
N PRO A 459 -9.16 18.31 -16.24
CA PRO A 459 -8.61 17.97 -17.56
C PRO A 459 -8.10 19.20 -18.34
N GLN A 460 -8.63 20.39 -18.05
CA GLN A 460 -8.24 21.65 -18.69
C GLN A 460 -7.03 22.30 -18.01
N SER A 461 -6.99 22.35 -16.70
CA SER A 461 -5.90 22.99 -15.96
C SER A 461 -4.66 22.10 -15.82
N ARG A 462 -4.87 20.79 -15.66
CA ARG A 462 -3.83 19.78 -15.36
C ARG A 462 -2.87 20.21 -14.26
N THR A 463 -3.40 20.94 -13.27
CA THR A 463 -2.62 21.58 -12.21
C THR A 463 -2.08 20.55 -11.22
N VAL A 464 -0.77 20.61 -10.97
CA VAL A 464 -0.07 19.79 -9.97
C VAL A 464 0.71 20.72 -9.05
N LEU A 465 0.57 20.55 -7.73
CA LEU A 465 1.43 21.21 -6.75
C LEU A 465 2.76 20.44 -6.65
N ARG A 466 3.88 21.10 -6.98
CA ARG A 466 5.21 20.59 -6.69
C ARG A 466 5.69 21.16 -5.36
N LEU A 467 6.16 20.29 -4.49
CA LEU A 467 6.77 20.61 -3.20
C LEU A 467 8.22 20.12 -3.19
N ASP A 468 9.12 21.00 -2.78
CA ASP A 468 10.55 20.75 -2.69
C ASP A 468 11.13 21.50 -1.49
N ALA A 469 12.37 21.22 -1.10
CA ALA A 469 13.08 21.95 -0.07
C ALA A 469 14.60 21.95 -0.30
N ASP A 470 15.25 23.02 0.13
CA ASP A 470 16.71 23.06 0.32
C ASP A 470 17.08 22.85 1.80
N SER A 471 18.27 23.22 2.23
CA SER A 471 18.68 23.10 3.63
C SER A 471 17.97 24.06 4.57
N THR A 472 17.37 25.12 4.05
CA THR A 472 16.87 26.25 4.82
C THR A 472 15.36 26.46 4.68
N ALA A 473 14.76 26.13 3.52
CA ALA A 473 13.39 26.47 3.22
C ALA A 473 12.68 25.42 2.38
N CYS A 474 11.36 25.35 2.54
CA CYS A 474 10.43 24.62 1.68
C CYS A 474 9.92 25.52 0.56
N PHE A 475 9.86 24.99 -0.66
CA PHE A 475 9.35 25.69 -1.84
C PHE A 475 8.09 25.00 -2.37
N SER A 476 7.22 25.80 -2.99
CA SER A 476 6.08 25.25 -3.71
C SER A 476 5.86 25.98 -5.02
N SER A 477 5.47 25.25 -6.04
CA SER A 477 5.04 25.82 -7.32
C SER A 477 3.85 25.07 -7.88
N LEU A 478 2.95 25.78 -8.56
CA LEU A 478 1.87 25.17 -9.31
C LEU A 478 2.30 25.12 -10.79
N SER A 479 2.20 23.94 -11.37
CA SER A 479 2.58 23.70 -12.76
C SER A 479 1.54 22.83 -13.45
N ALA A 480 1.37 23.02 -14.74
CA ALA A 480 0.63 22.08 -15.56
C ALA A 480 1.59 20.98 -16.04
N TYR A 481 1.19 19.72 -15.85
CA TYR A 481 1.93 18.58 -16.39
C TYR A 481 1.15 17.99 -17.55
N PRO A 482 1.59 18.24 -18.80
CA PRO A 482 0.90 17.79 -20.00
C PRO A 482 1.22 16.33 -20.35
N ASP A 483 2.07 15.66 -19.55
CA ASP A 483 2.53 14.33 -19.89
C ASP A 483 1.38 13.33 -19.95
N THR A 484 1.41 12.54 -21.02
CA THR A 484 0.58 11.35 -21.20
C THR A 484 1.50 10.14 -21.36
N ARG A 485 0.95 8.94 -21.26
CA ARG A 485 1.70 7.72 -21.55
C ARG A 485 2.35 7.77 -22.93
N GLU A 486 1.62 8.24 -23.93
CA GLU A 486 2.06 8.35 -25.31
C GLU A 486 3.19 9.36 -25.47
N SER A 487 3.11 10.53 -24.81
CA SER A 487 4.17 11.54 -24.86
C SER A 487 5.45 11.05 -24.18
N ILE A 488 5.33 10.37 -23.05
CA ILE A 488 6.48 9.76 -22.35
C ILE A 488 7.12 8.69 -23.23
N ARG A 489 6.34 7.80 -23.84
CA ARG A 489 6.86 6.77 -24.76
C ARG A 489 7.52 7.37 -26.01
N ALA A 490 6.95 8.44 -26.57
CA ALA A 490 7.56 9.15 -27.68
C ALA A 490 8.92 9.76 -27.28
N ALA A 491 9.03 10.33 -26.06
CA ALA A 491 10.29 10.83 -25.52
C ALA A 491 11.31 9.70 -25.28
N MET A 492 10.89 8.53 -24.79
CA MET A 492 11.72 7.34 -24.66
C MET A 492 12.30 6.89 -26.01
N ALA A 493 11.46 6.81 -27.01
CA ALA A 493 11.88 6.44 -28.37
C ALA A 493 12.87 7.44 -28.98
N ALA A 494 12.65 8.74 -28.76
CA ALA A 494 13.49 9.82 -29.28
C ALA A 494 14.81 10.03 -28.50
N ASP A 495 14.95 9.45 -27.30
CA ASP A 495 16.15 9.61 -26.48
C ASP A 495 17.36 8.91 -27.14
N ALA A 496 18.41 9.68 -27.43
CA ALA A 496 19.62 9.19 -28.10
C ALA A 496 20.71 8.71 -27.12
N SER A 497 20.43 8.67 -25.81
CA SER A 497 21.43 8.27 -24.79
C SER A 497 21.75 6.77 -24.82
N LEU A 498 20.85 5.97 -25.42
CA LEU A 498 20.97 4.52 -25.58
C LEU A 498 20.64 4.11 -27.03
N SER A 499 21.24 3.03 -27.49
CA SER A 499 20.80 2.34 -28.70
C SER A 499 19.41 1.70 -28.51
N ASP A 500 18.70 1.41 -29.59
CA ASP A 500 17.37 0.78 -29.51
C ASP A 500 17.41 -0.59 -28.80
N ALA A 501 18.45 -1.39 -29.01
CA ALA A 501 18.63 -2.67 -28.33
C ALA A 501 18.87 -2.52 -26.81
N GLU A 502 19.59 -1.47 -26.39
CA GLU A 502 19.76 -1.18 -24.97
C GLU A 502 18.47 -0.67 -24.34
N LYS A 503 17.70 0.18 -25.04
CA LYS A 503 16.36 0.62 -24.58
C LYS A 503 15.44 -0.59 -24.38
N GLU A 504 15.32 -1.47 -25.38
CA GLU A 504 14.51 -2.69 -25.30
C GLU A 504 14.92 -3.56 -24.08
N THR A 505 16.21 -3.68 -23.85
CA THR A 505 16.75 -4.42 -22.70
C THR A 505 16.33 -3.76 -21.36
N VAL A 506 16.46 -2.44 -21.25
CA VAL A 506 16.09 -1.69 -20.04
C VAL A 506 14.57 -1.75 -19.81
N GLU A 507 13.80 -1.55 -20.86
CA GLU A 507 12.33 -1.65 -20.79
C GLU A 507 11.89 -3.03 -20.34
N HIS A 508 12.46 -4.09 -20.91
CA HIS A 508 12.15 -5.46 -20.52
C HIS A 508 12.55 -5.77 -19.06
N LEU A 509 13.73 -5.35 -18.62
CA LEU A 509 14.26 -5.69 -17.30
C LEU A 509 13.65 -4.88 -16.16
N TYR A 510 13.30 -3.63 -16.40
CA TYR A 510 12.91 -2.69 -15.34
C TYR A 510 11.52 -2.11 -15.49
N LEU A 511 11.00 -1.93 -16.71
CA LEU A 511 9.74 -1.22 -16.95
C LEU A 511 8.59 -2.16 -17.33
N SER A 512 8.89 -3.33 -17.90
CA SER A 512 7.88 -4.32 -18.26
C SER A 512 7.18 -4.88 -17.01
N GLY A 513 5.87 -4.81 -16.98
CA GLY A 513 5.05 -5.24 -15.85
C GLY A 513 4.59 -4.12 -14.93
N PHE A 514 5.14 -2.91 -15.05
CA PHE A 514 4.65 -1.73 -14.36
C PHE A 514 3.77 -0.84 -15.25
N TYR A 515 4.11 -0.72 -16.56
CA TYR A 515 3.55 0.36 -17.40
C TYR A 515 3.26 -0.05 -18.84
N PHE A 516 3.50 -1.30 -19.24
CA PHE A 516 3.34 -1.78 -20.62
C PHE A 516 2.33 -2.90 -20.76
#